data_4b6ec212d1d38032348a313eb33ff0ff
#
_entry.id   4b6ec212d1d38032348a313eb33ff0ff
#
_cell.length_a   1.000
_cell.length_b   1.000
_cell.length_c   1.000
_cell.angle_alpha   90.00
_cell.angle_beta   90.00
_cell.angle_gamma   90.00
#
_symmetry.space_group_name_H-M   'P 1'
#
loop_
_entity.id
_entity.type
_entity.pdbx_description
1 polymer ?
#
loop_
_entity_poly.entity_id
_entity_poly.type
_entity_poly.pdbx_seq_one_letter_code
_entity_poly.pdbx_strand_id
1 'polypeptide(L)'
;MIKIDAIINEDKMEDVKDALQELQVHGMTISQVMGCGTQMGYKEKVRGYDVDINVLPKVKFEIVVSSQEWAKRTVDAICRTAHTGEHGDGKIFVYELMDVVRIRIILLSSS
;
A
#
# COMPACT_ATOMS: atom_id res chain seq x y z
N MET A 1 -1.99 -13.50 -11.64
CA MET A 1 -2.56 -12.42 -10.80
C MET A 1 -1.52 -11.90 -9.85
N ILE A 2 -1.49 -10.62 -9.69
CA ILE A 2 -0.48 -9.96 -8.87
C ILE A 2 -1.18 -9.10 -7.85
N LYS A 3 -0.72 -9.17 -6.61
CA LYS A 3 -1.25 -8.33 -5.55
C LYS A 3 -0.28 -7.21 -5.24
N ILE A 4 -0.84 -6.04 -5.02
CA ILE A 4 -0.11 -4.84 -4.68
C ILE A 4 -0.64 -4.34 -3.36
N ASP A 5 0.23 -4.24 -2.38
CA ASP A 5 -0.09 -3.64 -1.09
C ASP A 5 0.71 -2.36 -0.97
N ALA A 6 0.03 -1.24 -0.91
CA ALA A 6 0.68 0.06 -0.83
C ALA A 6 0.33 0.71 0.50
N ILE A 7 1.34 1.04 1.26
CA ILE A 7 1.17 1.74 2.53
C ILE A 7 1.67 3.15 2.33
N ILE A 8 0.78 4.11 2.47
CA ILE A 8 1.06 5.51 2.14
C ILE A 8 0.61 6.42 3.27
N ASN A 9 0.97 7.68 3.16
CA ASN A 9 0.50 8.70 4.10
C ASN A 9 -0.99 8.90 3.93
N GLU A 10 -1.68 9.15 5.04
CA GLU A 10 -3.13 9.34 5.05
C GLU A 10 -3.57 10.47 4.14
N ASP A 11 -2.83 11.54 4.11
CA ASP A 11 -3.22 12.72 3.34
C ASP A 11 -3.12 12.50 1.84
N LYS A 12 -2.55 11.37 1.42
CA LYS A 12 -2.46 11.02 0.00
C LYS A 12 -3.56 10.06 -0.43
N MET A 13 -4.41 9.64 0.47
CA MET A 13 -5.40 8.61 0.18
C MET A 13 -6.31 8.99 -0.97
N GLU A 14 -6.88 10.18 -0.94
CA GLU A 14 -7.81 10.58 -1.99
C GLU A 14 -7.13 10.72 -3.33
N ASP A 15 -5.93 11.30 -3.34
CA ASP A 15 -5.20 11.47 -4.58
C ASP A 15 -4.85 10.13 -5.22
N VAL A 16 -4.41 9.18 -4.41
CA VAL A 16 -4.07 7.84 -4.89
C VAL A 16 -5.32 7.13 -5.40
N LYS A 17 -6.41 7.21 -4.63
CA LYS A 17 -7.66 6.60 -5.04
C LYS A 17 -8.12 7.14 -6.39
N ASP A 18 -8.06 8.46 -6.55
CA ASP A 18 -8.48 9.08 -7.80
C ASP A 18 -7.58 8.68 -8.96
N ALA A 19 -6.28 8.62 -8.74
CA ALA A 19 -5.35 8.20 -9.78
C ALA A 19 -5.60 6.75 -10.22
N LEU A 20 -5.92 5.88 -9.28
CA LEU A 20 -6.23 4.49 -9.61
C LEU A 20 -7.54 4.36 -10.37
N GLN A 21 -8.53 5.15 -9.99
CA GLN A 21 -9.80 5.15 -10.71
C GLN A 21 -9.63 5.67 -12.14
N GLU A 22 -8.80 6.68 -12.32
CA GLU A 22 -8.49 7.18 -13.66
C GLU A 22 -7.82 6.12 -14.50
N LEU A 23 -6.98 5.33 -13.90
CA LEU A 23 -6.31 4.22 -14.58
C LEU A 23 -7.25 3.04 -14.81
N GLN A 24 -8.47 3.13 -14.30
CA GLN A 24 -9.50 2.10 -14.37
C GLN A 24 -9.17 0.89 -13.52
N VAL A 25 -8.45 1.11 -12.45
CA VAL A 25 -8.24 0.10 -11.41
C VAL A 25 -9.29 0.39 -10.34
N HIS A 26 -10.35 -0.39 -10.33
CA HIS A 26 -11.49 -0.11 -9.46
C HIS A 26 -11.58 -1.02 -8.25
N GLY A 27 -11.08 -2.24 -8.37
CA GLY A 27 -11.15 -3.19 -7.28
C GLY A 27 -10.03 -2.94 -6.30
N MET A 28 -10.32 -2.27 -5.21
CA MET A 28 -9.31 -1.99 -4.18
C MET A 28 -9.95 -2.04 -2.81
N THR A 29 -9.18 -2.48 -1.85
CA THR A 29 -9.57 -2.45 -0.44
C THR A 29 -8.68 -1.44 0.24
N ILE A 30 -9.27 -0.54 0.99
CA ILE A 30 -8.54 0.52 1.68
C ILE A 30 -8.77 0.36 3.17
N SER A 31 -7.70 0.39 3.94
CA SER A 31 -7.81 0.29 5.39
C SER A 31 -6.86 1.26 6.04
N GLN A 32 -7.22 1.68 7.23
CA GLN A 32 -6.33 2.49 8.05
C GLN A 32 -5.44 1.56 8.84
N VAL A 33 -4.16 1.87 8.86
CA VAL A 33 -3.18 1.05 9.56
C VAL A 33 -2.26 1.96 10.34
N MET A 34 -1.51 1.38 11.25
CA MET A 34 -0.52 2.13 12.02
C MET A 34 0.84 1.71 11.54
N GLY A 35 1.61 2.69 11.09
CA GLY A 35 2.99 2.45 10.71
C GLY A 35 3.91 2.70 11.90
N CYS A 36 4.79 1.77 12.17
CA CYS A 36 5.80 1.92 13.20
C CYS A 36 7.15 1.99 12.55
N GLY A 37 7.91 3.00 12.88
CA GLY A 37 9.24 3.15 12.35
C GLY A 37 10.15 3.75 13.38
N THR A 38 11.44 3.63 13.16
CA THR A 38 12.41 4.24 14.02
C THR A 38 12.92 5.50 13.39
N GLN A 39 13.02 6.54 14.20
CA GLN A 39 13.69 7.76 13.77
C GLN A 39 15.14 7.64 14.18
N MET A 40 16.00 7.74 13.18
CA MET A 40 17.41 7.59 13.41
C MET A 40 18.07 8.94 13.44
N GLY A 41 19.09 9.04 14.27
CA GLY A 41 20.06 10.09 14.07
C GLY A 41 19.83 11.38 14.78
N TYR A 42 18.63 11.66 15.21
CA TYR A 42 18.51 12.93 15.90
C TYR A 42 18.07 12.79 17.34
N LYS A 43 17.83 11.62 17.76
CA LYS A 43 17.57 11.37 19.14
C LYS A 43 18.87 11.15 19.84
N GLU A 44 19.04 11.82 20.95
CA GLU A 44 20.26 11.68 21.69
C GLU A 44 20.42 10.29 22.24
N LYS A 45 21.64 9.82 22.30
CA LYS A 45 21.94 8.56 22.93
C LYS A 45 21.75 8.67 24.42
N VAL A 46 20.84 7.91 24.94
CA VAL A 46 20.63 7.86 26.34
C VAL A 46 20.83 6.41 26.76
N ARG A 47 22.04 6.08 27.16
CA ARG A 47 22.38 4.73 27.59
C ARG A 47 22.14 3.69 26.52
N GLY A 48 22.30 4.06 25.29
CA GLY A 48 22.07 3.14 24.21
C GLY A 48 20.62 2.94 23.83
N TYR A 49 19.71 3.70 24.41
CA TYR A 49 18.29 3.59 24.10
C TYR A 49 17.83 4.78 23.32
N ASP A 50 18.46 5.03 22.25
CA ASP A 50 18.26 6.25 21.54
C ASP A 50 17.38 6.09 20.32
N VAL A 51 16.67 5.00 20.24
CA VAL A 51 15.80 4.74 19.12
C VAL A 51 14.40 5.15 19.49
N ASP A 52 13.88 6.14 18.77
CA ASP A 52 12.49 6.51 18.89
C ASP A 52 11.66 5.68 17.94
N ILE A 53 10.62 5.10 18.46
CA ILE A 53 9.68 4.39 17.62
C ILE A 53 8.47 5.28 17.47
N ASN A 54 8.24 5.73 16.25
CA ASN A 54 7.08 6.54 15.95
C ASN A 54 5.97 5.66 15.43
N VAL A 55 4.78 5.88 15.96
CA VAL A 55 3.60 5.19 15.50
C VAL A 55 2.74 6.22 14.83
N LEU A 56 2.59 6.10 13.53
CA LEU A 56 1.88 7.07 12.72
C LEU A 56 0.74 6.40 11.97
N PRO A 57 -0.38 7.08 11.84
CA PRO A 57 -1.46 6.54 11.04
C PRO A 57 -1.08 6.54 9.56
N LYS A 58 -1.38 5.46 8.90
CA LYS A 58 -1.13 5.27 7.49
C LYS A 58 -2.37 4.67 6.86
N VAL A 59 -2.35 4.60 5.55
CA VAL A 59 -3.43 3.97 4.79
C VAL A 59 -2.83 2.88 3.93
N LYS A 60 -3.52 1.74 3.89
CA LYS A 60 -3.10 0.61 3.09
C LYS A 60 -4.09 0.38 1.98
N PHE A 61 -3.59 0.37 0.75
CA PHE A 61 -4.36 -0.04 -0.41
C PHE A 61 -4.00 -1.46 -0.76
N GLU A 62 -4.99 -2.29 -1.00
CA GLU A 62 -4.79 -3.66 -1.45
C GLU A 62 -5.46 -3.81 -2.79
N ILE A 63 -4.70 -4.17 -3.80
CA ILE A 63 -5.17 -4.21 -5.18
C ILE A 63 -4.69 -5.49 -5.83
N VAL A 64 -5.55 -6.12 -6.61
CA VAL A 64 -5.17 -7.29 -7.40
C VAL A 64 -5.32 -6.93 -8.86
N VAL A 65 -4.27 -7.17 -9.63
CA VAL A 65 -4.27 -6.89 -11.06
C VAL A 65 -3.93 -8.17 -11.83
N SER A 66 -4.25 -8.16 -13.11
CA SER A 66 -4.23 -9.38 -13.90
C SER A 66 -2.86 -9.71 -14.50
N SER A 67 -1.95 -8.77 -14.58
CA SER A 67 -0.69 -8.99 -15.26
C SER A 67 0.40 -8.12 -14.68
N GLN A 68 1.64 -8.43 -15.05
CA GLN A 68 2.77 -7.62 -14.64
C GLN A 68 2.74 -6.24 -15.24
N GLU A 69 2.22 -6.13 -16.44
CA GLU A 69 2.09 -4.82 -17.06
C GLU A 69 1.12 -3.94 -16.27
N TRP A 70 -0.01 -4.49 -15.88
CA TRP A 70 -0.95 -3.76 -15.04
C TRP A 70 -0.36 -3.43 -13.69
N ALA A 71 0.44 -4.35 -13.12
CA ALA A 71 1.11 -4.09 -11.85
C ALA A 71 2.04 -2.89 -11.98
N LYS A 72 2.83 -2.84 -13.04
CA LYS A 72 3.75 -1.73 -13.23
C LYS A 72 3.01 -0.40 -13.37
N ARG A 73 1.95 -0.38 -14.15
CA ARG A 73 1.17 0.85 -14.34
C ARG A 73 0.55 1.30 -13.03
N THR A 74 0.06 0.36 -12.24
CA THR A 74 -0.55 0.66 -10.95
C THR A 74 0.48 1.20 -9.97
N VAL A 75 1.64 0.54 -9.88
CA VAL A 75 2.72 0.98 -9.00
C VAL A 75 3.20 2.37 -9.41
N ASP A 76 3.38 2.60 -10.70
CA ASP A 76 3.82 3.91 -11.17
C ASP A 76 2.83 5.01 -10.80
N ALA A 77 1.55 4.72 -10.93
CA ALA A 77 0.51 5.70 -10.57
C ALA A 77 0.55 6.03 -9.09
N ILE A 78 0.71 5.01 -8.26
CA ILE A 78 0.79 5.21 -6.80
C ILE A 78 2.03 6.02 -6.45
N CYS A 79 3.17 5.65 -7.01
CA CYS A 79 4.41 6.35 -6.71
C CYS A 79 4.35 7.82 -7.10
N ARG A 80 3.82 8.10 -8.28
CA ARG A 80 3.73 9.50 -8.71
C ARG A 80 2.83 10.32 -7.82
N THR A 81 1.78 9.70 -7.33
CA THR A 81 0.75 10.42 -6.57
C THR A 81 1.11 10.57 -5.10
N ALA A 82 1.74 9.55 -4.53
CA ALA A 82 2.04 9.54 -3.10
C ALA A 82 3.41 10.11 -2.75
N HIS A 83 4.24 10.34 -3.75
CA HIS A 83 5.62 10.77 -3.53
C HIS A 83 5.69 12.21 -3.01
N THR A 84 6.44 12.42 -1.96
CA THR A 84 6.78 13.77 -1.48
C THR A 84 8.27 14.00 -1.51
N GLY A 85 9.06 12.94 -1.53
CA GLY A 85 10.50 13.02 -1.45
C GLY A 85 11.02 13.00 -0.03
N GLU A 86 10.14 12.93 0.94
CA GLU A 86 10.54 12.93 2.33
C GLU A 86 10.50 11.53 2.91
N HIS A 87 11.13 11.37 4.05
CA HIS A 87 11.07 10.10 4.76
C HIS A 87 9.63 9.81 5.15
N GLY A 88 9.26 8.56 5.07
CA GLY A 88 7.93 8.17 5.49
C GLY A 88 6.88 8.19 4.40
N ASP A 89 7.30 8.34 3.13
CA ASP A 89 6.35 8.29 2.02
C ASP A 89 5.63 6.94 1.93
N GLY A 90 6.27 5.87 2.40
CA GLY A 90 5.63 4.57 2.43
C GLY A 90 6.34 3.56 1.55
N LYS A 91 5.68 2.43 1.38
CA LYS A 91 6.25 1.30 0.65
C LYS A 91 5.17 0.60 -0.13
N ILE A 92 5.57 -0.04 -1.21
CA ILE A 92 4.67 -0.84 -2.02
C ILE A 92 5.25 -2.24 -2.10
N PHE A 93 4.42 -3.24 -1.79
CA PHE A 93 4.79 -4.64 -1.88
C PHE A 93 4.07 -5.26 -3.06
N VAL A 94 4.81 -5.94 -3.92
CA VAL A 94 4.25 -6.55 -5.12
C VAL A 94 4.58 -8.03 -5.10
N TYR A 95 3.58 -8.88 -5.23
CA TYR A 95 3.81 -10.32 -5.18
C TYR A 95 2.78 -11.07 -5.98
N GLU A 96 3.15 -12.25 -6.40
CA GLU A 96 2.26 -13.10 -7.16
C GLU A 96 1.30 -13.83 -6.24
N LEU A 97 0.06 -13.93 -6.67
CA LEU A 97 -0.94 -14.71 -5.95
C LEU A 97 -1.03 -16.09 -6.55
N MET A 98 -1.13 -17.09 -5.69
CA MET A 98 -1.35 -18.45 -6.16
C MET A 98 -2.74 -18.60 -6.74
N ASP A 99 -3.71 -17.92 -6.16
CA ASP A 99 -5.08 -18.04 -6.61
C ASP A 99 -5.91 -16.88 -6.07
N VAL A 100 -7.00 -16.58 -6.74
CA VAL A 100 -8.00 -15.63 -6.28
C VAL A 100 -9.35 -16.30 -6.50
N VAL A 101 -10.07 -16.53 -5.42
CA VAL A 101 -11.34 -17.23 -5.47
C VAL A 101 -12.43 -16.28 -5.02
N ARG A 102 -13.41 -16.07 -5.87
CA ARG A 102 -14.56 -15.25 -5.52
C ARG A 102 -15.56 -16.13 -4.77
N ILE A 103 -15.98 -15.65 -3.62
CA ILE A 103 -16.91 -16.42 -2.79
C ILE A 103 -18.17 -16.77 -3.56
N ARG A 104 -18.66 -15.84 -4.36
CA ARG A 104 -19.85 -16.07 -5.16
C ARG A 104 -19.67 -17.21 -6.15
N ILE A 105 -18.48 -17.36 -6.72
CA ILE A 105 -18.20 -18.41 -7.69
C ILE A 105 -18.18 -19.77 -7.02
N ILE A 106 -17.63 -19.83 -5.81
CA ILE A 106 -17.63 -21.09 -5.05
C ILE A 106 -19.04 -21.56 -4.79
N LEU A 107 -19.93 -20.63 -4.42
CA LEU A 107 -21.33 -21.01 -4.21
C LEU A 107 -21.95 -21.56 -5.48
N LEU A 108 -21.66 -20.98 -6.62
CA LEU A 108 -22.19 -21.44 -7.88
C LEU A 108 -21.63 -22.80 -8.27
N SER A 109 -20.35 -23.02 -8.04
CA SER A 109 -19.74 -24.28 -8.44
C SER A 109 -20.07 -25.42 -7.51
N SER A 110 -20.49 -25.15 -6.29
CA SER A 110 -20.86 -26.22 -5.36
C SER A 110 -22.32 -26.63 -5.48
N SER A 111 -23.08 -25.96 -6.30
CA SER A 111 -24.50 -26.31 -6.48
C SER A 111 -24.78 -27.23 -7.70
#